data_2ae33520dd91ff61888f1c5beeb06cca
#
_entry.id   2ae33520dd91ff61888f1c5beeb06cca
#
_cell.length_a   1.000
_cell.length_b   1.000
_cell.length_c   1.000
_cell.angle_alpha   90.00
_cell.angle_beta   90.00
_cell.angle_gamma   90.00
#
_symmetry.space_group_name_H-M   'P 1'
#
loop_
_entity.id
_entity.type
_entity.pdbx_description
1 polymer ?
#
loop_
_entity_poly.entity_id
_entity_poly.type
_entity_poly.pdbx_seq_one_letter_code
_entity_poly.pdbx_strand_id
1 'polypeptide(L)'
;MPANKSSTNNGNRKLPDDIADTINNSEFWTTLFTLQHILYPLCGFLNKLQKDTARLFEVIHCFANTIKIFEEYRDITFSMRMVERLETRWSEWEQPLLIISIVLHPQYKMEKFQATNNNLTWTHIGKWLKYYYQAFFNSRPSSIVAEMILYKQGDNPYDLETFLQFKGNLVNYWDSTAGIGPELAKIAMHIHSVCVNSASVERLWSSMGFLHTNRRNRLKVYIYINIKIF
;
A
#
# COMPACT_ATOMS: atom_id res chain seq x y z
N MET A 1 -68.28 6.42 -33.57
CA MET A 1 -67.10 6.51 -32.73
C MET A 1 -66.02 5.63 -33.32
N PRO A 2 -64.93 6.16 -33.86
CA PRO A 2 -63.85 5.34 -34.39
C PRO A 2 -62.82 5.02 -33.28
N ALA A 3 -62.49 3.75 -33.20
CA ALA A 3 -61.50 3.24 -32.25
C ALA A 3 -60.08 3.69 -32.63
N ASN A 4 -59.44 4.32 -31.67
CA ASN A 4 -58.05 4.77 -31.76
C ASN A 4 -57.09 3.57 -31.67
N LYS A 5 -56.51 3.12 -32.79
CA LYS A 5 -55.41 2.15 -32.81
C LYS A 5 -54.13 2.88 -32.46
N SER A 6 -53.68 2.77 -31.22
CA SER A 6 -52.33 3.12 -30.85
C SER A 6 -51.37 2.06 -31.43
N SER A 7 -50.68 2.39 -32.52
CA SER A 7 -49.58 1.60 -33.04
C SER A 7 -48.37 1.83 -32.14
N THR A 8 -48.09 0.89 -31.29
CA THR A 8 -46.80 0.78 -30.60
C THR A 8 -45.75 0.33 -31.62
N ASN A 9 -45.09 1.30 -32.23
CA ASN A 9 -43.90 1.06 -33.04
C ASN A 9 -42.76 0.61 -32.09
N ASN A 10 -42.68 -0.68 -31.81
CA ASN A 10 -41.48 -1.33 -31.32
C ASN A 10 -40.46 -1.37 -32.46
N GLY A 11 -39.89 -0.22 -32.78
CA GLY A 11 -38.73 -0.14 -33.66
C GLY A 11 -37.58 -0.91 -33.01
N ASN A 12 -37.27 -2.08 -33.54
CA ASN A 12 -35.98 -2.75 -33.27
C ASN A 12 -34.90 -1.72 -33.53
N ARG A 13 -34.39 -1.09 -32.44
CA ARG A 13 -33.19 -0.28 -32.53
C ARG A 13 -32.06 -1.24 -32.85
N LYS A 14 -31.68 -1.35 -34.12
CA LYS A 14 -30.46 -2.05 -34.52
C LYS A 14 -29.30 -1.38 -33.85
N LEU A 15 -28.45 -2.21 -33.28
CA LEU A 15 -27.17 -1.76 -32.76
C LEU A 15 -26.36 -1.13 -33.91
N PRO A 16 -25.68 0.00 -33.73
CA PRO A 16 -24.76 0.53 -34.75
C PRO A 16 -23.76 -0.55 -35.19
N ASP A 17 -23.47 -0.58 -36.49
CA ASP A 17 -22.70 -1.67 -37.11
C ASP A 17 -21.27 -1.75 -36.50
N ASP A 18 -20.62 -0.63 -36.20
CA ASP A 18 -19.33 -0.55 -35.52
C ASP A 18 -19.32 -1.20 -34.11
N ILE A 19 -20.42 -1.05 -33.39
CA ILE A 19 -20.59 -1.68 -32.08
C ILE A 19 -20.84 -3.19 -32.26
N ALA A 20 -21.65 -3.57 -33.22
CA ALA A 20 -21.92 -4.98 -33.53
C ALA A 20 -20.62 -5.70 -33.94
N ASP A 21 -19.81 -5.08 -34.80
CA ASP A 21 -18.50 -5.60 -35.22
C ASP A 21 -17.56 -5.77 -34.05
N THR A 22 -17.47 -4.80 -33.13
CA THR A 22 -16.65 -4.88 -31.92
C THR A 22 -17.11 -6.03 -31.02
N ILE A 23 -18.43 -6.18 -30.81
CA ILE A 23 -18.97 -7.25 -29.95
C ILE A 23 -18.67 -8.64 -30.54
N ASN A 24 -18.72 -8.77 -31.87
CA ASN A 24 -18.47 -10.03 -32.58
C ASN A 24 -16.95 -10.31 -32.78
N ASN A 25 -16.07 -9.37 -32.46
CA ASN A 25 -14.63 -9.53 -32.63
C ASN A 25 -14.02 -10.32 -31.45
N SER A 26 -13.65 -11.58 -31.72
CA SER A 26 -13.02 -12.45 -30.72
C SER A 26 -11.65 -11.95 -30.22
N GLU A 27 -10.89 -11.27 -31.10
CA GLU A 27 -9.59 -10.69 -30.75
C GLU A 27 -9.74 -9.55 -29.75
N PHE A 28 -10.77 -8.70 -29.93
CA PHE A 28 -11.11 -7.65 -28.96
C PHE A 28 -11.34 -8.23 -27.56
N TRP A 29 -12.14 -9.28 -27.44
CA TRP A 29 -12.43 -9.90 -26.15
C TRP A 29 -11.22 -10.57 -25.54
N THR A 30 -10.41 -11.26 -26.34
CA THR A 30 -9.17 -11.88 -25.88
C THR A 30 -8.21 -10.84 -25.32
N THR A 31 -8.05 -9.70 -26.00
CA THR A 31 -7.22 -8.59 -25.55
C THR A 31 -7.78 -7.98 -24.26
N LEU A 32 -9.09 -7.78 -24.17
CA LEU A 32 -9.75 -7.25 -22.99
C LEU A 32 -9.57 -8.17 -21.77
N PHE A 33 -9.73 -9.48 -21.94
CA PHE A 33 -9.47 -10.45 -20.85
C PHE A 33 -8.02 -10.46 -20.41
N THR A 34 -7.11 -10.34 -21.35
CA THR A 34 -5.67 -10.24 -21.03
C THR A 34 -5.36 -8.99 -20.20
N LEU A 35 -5.92 -7.85 -20.61
CA LEU A 35 -5.80 -6.59 -19.86
C LEU A 35 -6.42 -6.70 -18.47
N GLN A 36 -7.62 -7.28 -18.37
CA GLN A 36 -8.28 -7.52 -17.09
C GLN A 36 -7.41 -8.37 -16.17
N HIS A 37 -6.79 -9.42 -16.69
CA HIS A 37 -5.94 -10.32 -15.90
C HIS A 37 -4.74 -9.62 -15.29
N ILE A 38 -4.15 -8.65 -15.99
CA ILE A 38 -3.06 -7.81 -15.48
C ILE A 38 -3.58 -6.79 -14.46
N LEU A 39 -4.68 -6.11 -14.78
CA LEU A 39 -5.17 -4.99 -13.97
C LEU A 39 -5.83 -5.44 -12.67
N TYR A 40 -6.47 -6.60 -12.64
CA TYR A 40 -7.22 -7.08 -11.48
C TYR A 40 -6.36 -7.16 -10.21
N PRO A 41 -5.18 -7.81 -10.20
CA PRO A 41 -4.32 -7.84 -9.02
C PRO A 41 -3.78 -6.44 -8.66
N LEU A 42 -3.47 -5.58 -9.64
CA LEU A 42 -3.02 -4.21 -9.38
C LEU A 42 -4.10 -3.37 -8.70
N CYS A 43 -5.36 -3.51 -9.11
CA CYS A 43 -6.49 -2.89 -8.42
C CYS A 43 -6.62 -3.42 -6.98
N GLY A 44 -6.36 -4.71 -6.76
CA GLY A 44 -6.33 -5.31 -5.43
C GLY A 44 -5.27 -4.68 -4.53
N PHE A 45 -4.05 -4.47 -5.06
CA PHE A 45 -2.96 -3.80 -4.33
C PHE A 45 -3.31 -2.34 -4.02
N LEU A 46 -3.85 -1.61 -5.00
CA LEU A 46 -4.29 -0.24 -4.80
C LEU A 46 -5.34 -0.14 -3.69
N ASN A 47 -6.38 -0.99 -3.76
CA ASN A 47 -7.42 -1.06 -2.73
C ASN A 47 -6.85 -1.40 -1.34
N LYS A 48 -5.82 -2.26 -1.27
CA LYS A 48 -5.15 -2.58 -0.02
C LYS A 48 -4.41 -1.36 0.54
N LEU A 49 -3.64 -0.66 -0.29
CA LEU A 49 -2.82 0.48 0.13
C LEU A 49 -3.63 1.74 0.42
N GLN A 50 -4.87 1.84 -0.06
CA GLN A 50 -5.79 2.95 0.23
C GLN A 50 -6.52 2.80 1.57
N LYS A 51 -6.36 1.68 2.29
CA LYS A 51 -6.93 1.52 3.62
C LYS A 51 -6.21 2.38 4.64
N ASP A 52 -6.92 2.90 5.61
CA ASP A 52 -6.34 3.68 6.72
C ASP A 52 -5.42 2.83 7.61
N THR A 53 -5.54 1.51 7.51
CA THR A 53 -4.69 0.53 8.22
C THR A 53 -3.46 0.09 7.43
N ALA A 54 -3.29 0.55 6.18
CA ALA A 54 -2.15 0.17 5.35
C ALA A 54 -0.82 0.67 5.95
N ARG A 55 0.20 -0.19 5.93
CA ARG A 55 1.51 0.03 6.54
C ARG A 55 2.62 0.05 5.49
N LEU A 56 3.75 0.66 5.82
CA LEU A 56 4.89 0.80 4.89
C LEU A 56 5.38 -0.53 4.33
N PHE A 57 5.45 -1.59 5.13
CA PHE A 57 5.89 -2.90 4.64
C PHE A 57 4.95 -3.48 3.57
N GLU A 58 3.66 -3.14 3.60
CA GLU A 58 2.68 -3.59 2.59
C GLU A 58 2.93 -2.94 1.23
N VAL A 59 3.52 -1.74 1.20
CA VAL A 59 3.94 -1.08 -0.06
C VAL A 59 4.94 -1.95 -0.79
N ILE A 60 5.97 -2.44 -0.08
CA ILE A 60 6.98 -3.32 -0.69
C ILE A 60 6.37 -4.63 -1.17
N HIS A 61 5.48 -5.24 -0.38
CA HIS A 61 4.80 -6.48 -0.81
C HIS A 61 3.99 -6.26 -2.08
N CYS A 62 3.20 -5.18 -2.15
CA CYS A 62 2.44 -4.86 -3.34
C CYS A 62 3.36 -4.58 -4.54
N PHE A 63 4.45 -3.85 -4.30
CA PHE A 63 5.42 -3.51 -5.33
C PHE A 63 6.16 -4.74 -5.88
N ALA A 64 6.67 -5.61 -5.02
CA ALA A 64 7.33 -6.85 -5.42
C ALA A 64 6.39 -7.78 -6.19
N ASN A 65 5.14 -7.92 -5.74
CA ASN A 65 4.15 -8.69 -6.48
C ASN A 65 3.79 -8.06 -7.83
N THR A 66 3.80 -6.72 -7.93
CA THR A 66 3.59 -6.04 -9.22
C THR A 66 4.72 -6.35 -10.21
N ILE A 67 5.99 -6.33 -9.76
CA ILE A 67 7.13 -6.73 -10.59
C ILE A 67 6.93 -8.16 -11.08
N LYS A 68 6.63 -9.09 -10.17
CA LYS A 68 6.43 -10.50 -10.51
C LYS A 68 5.33 -10.72 -11.56
N ILE A 69 4.20 -9.99 -11.46
CA ILE A 69 3.12 -10.06 -12.45
C ILE A 69 3.63 -9.68 -13.85
N PHE A 70 4.46 -8.64 -13.94
CA PHE A 70 5.01 -8.23 -15.22
C PHE A 70 6.12 -9.16 -15.71
N GLU A 71 6.98 -9.69 -14.85
CA GLU A 71 8.02 -10.66 -15.21
C GLU A 71 7.43 -11.97 -15.80
N GLU A 72 6.28 -12.39 -15.27
CA GLU A 72 5.57 -13.58 -15.73
C GLU A 72 4.72 -13.34 -17.01
N TYR A 73 4.67 -12.09 -17.51
CA TYR A 73 3.85 -11.75 -18.66
C TYR A 73 4.45 -12.26 -19.97
N ARG A 74 3.59 -12.78 -20.87
CA ARG A 74 4.03 -13.48 -22.10
C ARG A 74 4.76 -12.60 -23.10
N ASP A 75 4.37 -11.33 -23.23
CA ASP A 75 5.05 -10.38 -24.11
C ASP A 75 6.30 -9.85 -23.40
N ILE A 76 7.45 -10.38 -23.78
CA ILE A 76 8.76 -10.06 -23.21
C ILE A 76 9.07 -8.58 -23.36
N THR A 77 8.73 -7.96 -24.50
CA THR A 77 9.00 -6.54 -24.75
C THR A 77 8.20 -5.65 -23.81
N PHE A 78 6.92 -5.96 -23.63
CA PHE A 78 6.06 -5.26 -22.69
C PHE A 78 6.52 -5.49 -21.25
N SER A 79 6.82 -6.74 -20.88
CA SER A 79 7.35 -7.14 -19.57
C SER A 79 8.59 -6.30 -19.20
N MET A 80 9.62 -6.32 -20.04
CA MET A 80 10.85 -5.56 -19.79
C MET A 80 10.61 -4.07 -19.60
N ARG A 81 9.77 -3.44 -20.43
CA ARG A 81 9.44 -2.01 -20.30
C ARG A 81 8.72 -1.70 -18.98
N MET A 82 7.85 -2.59 -18.53
CA MET A 82 7.12 -2.39 -17.27
C MET A 82 8.02 -2.57 -16.06
N VAL A 83 8.88 -3.58 -16.07
CA VAL A 83 9.88 -3.81 -15.01
C VAL A 83 10.85 -2.64 -14.91
N GLU A 84 11.41 -2.16 -16.03
CA GLU A 84 12.30 -0.99 -16.08
C GLU A 84 11.65 0.27 -15.48
N ARG A 85 10.37 0.51 -15.80
CA ARG A 85 9.61 1.64 -15.20
C ARG A 85 9.42 1.48 -13.70
N LEU A 86 9.19 0.26 -13.22
CA LEU A 86 9.07 -0.01 -11.80
C LEU A 86 10.40 0.16 -11.09
N GLU A 87 11.52 -0.30 -11.67
CA GLU A 87 12.85 -0.10 -11.12
C GLU A 87 13.21 1.40 -11.05
N THR A 88 12.89 2.17 -12.09
CA THR A 88 13.04 3.62 -12.09
C THR A 88 12.23 4.23 -10.93
N ARG A 89 10.97 3.83 -10.78
CA ARG A 89 10.12 4.32 -9.68
C ARG A 89 10.67 3.93 -8.31
N TRP A 90 11.18 2.71 -8.18
CA TRP A 90 11.82 2.24 -6.94
C TRP A 90 13.04 3.09 -6.57
N SER A 91 13.85 3.50 -7.55
CA SER A 91 15.04 4.34 -7.33
C SER A 91 14.70 5.75 -6.82
N GLU A 92 13.47 6.24 -7.06
CA GLU A 92 12.99 7.55 -6.60
C GLU A 92 12.49 7.52 -5.15
N TRP A 93 12.25 6.34 -4.58
CA TRP A 93 11.67 6.20 -3.24
C TRP A 93 12.73 6.20 -2.13
N GLU A 94 12.28 6.47 -0.91
CA GLU A 94 13.09 6.34 0.32
C GLU A 94 13.24 4.85 0.69
N GLN A 95 14.02 4.13 -0.10
CA GLN A 95 14.21 2.69 0.00
C GLN A 95 14.64 2.22 1.40
N PRO A 96 15.60 2.89 2.09
CA PRO A 96 16.02 2.47 3.42
C PRO A 96 14.88 2.39 4.43
N LEU A 97 13.98 3.37 4.45
CA LEU A 97 12.82 3.38 5.35
C LEU A 97 11.85 2.24 5.05
N LEU A 98 11.59 2.02 3.77
CA LEU A 98 10.74 0.92 3.32
C LEU A 98 11.35 -0.44 3.71
N ILE A 99 12.64 -0.65 3.46
CA ILE A 99 13.35 -1.89 3.81
C ILE A 99 13.32 -2.13 5.32
N ILE A 100 13.61 -1.11 6.13
CA ILE A 100 13.51 -1.22 7.60
C ILE A 100 12.11 -1.66 8.02
N SER A 101 11.06 -1.17 7.37
CA SER A 101 9.69 -1.53 7.72
C SER A 101 9.40 -3.03 7.57
N ILE A 102 10.03 -3.71 6.57
CA ILE A 102 9.95 -5.18 6.44
C ILE A 102 10.89 -5.87 7.42
N VAL A 103 12.11 -5.37 7.58
CA VAL A 103 13.10 -5.97 8.50
C VAL A 103 12.57 -5.98 9.94
N LEU A 104 11.87 -4.92 10.36
CA LEU A 104 11.24 -4.83 11.66
C LEU A 104 9.89 -5.55 11.77
N HIS A 105 9.46 -6.23 10.71
CA HIS A 105 8.29 -7.10 10.80
C HIS A 105 8.70 -8.50 11.26
N PRO A 106 8.25 -9.00 12.42
CA PRO A 106 8.78 -10.22 13.04
C PRO A 106 8.66 -11.47 12.16
N GLN A 107 7.64 -11.51 11.30
CA GLN A 107 7.41 -12.64 10.38
C GLN A 107 8.32 -12.61 9.15
N TYR A 108 8.78 -11.43 8.73
CA TYR A 108 9.53 -11.31 7.47
C TYR A 108 11.02 -11.14 7.70
N LYS A 109 11.42 -10.30 8.68
CA LYS A 109 12.80 -10.01 9.02
C LYS A 109 13.67 -9.77 7.77
N MET A 110 14.97 -10.03 7.88
CA MET A 110 15.89 -9.85 6.75
C MET A 110 15.94 -11.02 5.77
N GLU A 111 15.39 -12.16 6.14
CA GLU A 111 15.44 -13.41 5.37
C GLU A 111 14.79 -13.28 3.99
N LYS A 112 13.79 -12.41 3.87
CA LYS A 112 13.11 -12.15 2.59
C LYS A 112 13.99 -11.42 1.56
N PHE A 113 15.05 -10.73 2.00
CA PHE A 113 15.94 -9.97 1.12
C PHE A 113 17.24 -10.72 0.78
N GLN A 114 17.65 -11.67 1.60
CA GLN A 114 18.92 -12.37 1.40
C GLN A 114 18.98 -13.20 0.11
N ALA A 115 17.83 -13.62 -0.42
CA ALA A 115 17.73 -14.36 -1.65
C ALA A 115 17.95 -13.49 -2.92
N THR A 116 17.77 -12.18 -2.83
CA THR A 116 17.75 -11.28 -3.99
C THR A 116 18.84 -10.21 -3.98
N ASN A 117 19.42 -9.86 -2.82
CA ASN A 117 20.42 -8.79 -2.73
C ASN A 117 21.50 -9.10 -1.69
N ASN A 118 22.62 -9.64 -2.15
CA ASN A 118 23.78 -9.97 -1.31
C ASN A 118 24.47 -8.75 -0.68
N ASN A 119 24.10 -7.52 -1.06
CA ASN A 119 24.72 -6.29 -0.57
C ASN A 119 24.04 -5.74 0.68
N LEU A 120 22.82 -6.18 1.02
CA LEU A 120 22.12 -5.74 2.22
C LEU A 120 22.65 -6.48 3.47
N THR A 121 23.22 -5.75 4.39
CA THR A 121 23.77 -6.29 5.64
C THR A 121 23.12 -5.68 6.87
N TRP A 122 23.19 -6.35 8.01
CA TRP A 122 22.74 -5.81 9.28
C TRP A 122 23.50 -4.53 9.68
N THR A 123 24.70 -4.33 9.16
CA THR A 123 25.44 -3.08 9.33
C THR A 123 24.73 -1.92 8.64
N HIS A 124 24.19 -2.14 7.44
CA HIS A 124 23.39 -1.12 6.74
C HIS A 124 22.11 -0.82 7.52
N ILE A 125 21.40 -1.86 7.97
CA ILE A 125 20.20 -1.69 8.80
C ILE A 125 20.50 -0.87 10.07
N GLY A 126 21.56 -1.18 10.78
CA GLY A 126 21.96 -0.44 11.99
C GLY A 126 22.28 1.03 11.73
N LYS A 127 22.91 1.35 10.57
CA LYS A 127 23.15 2.74 10.16
C LYS A 127 21.83 3.49 9.89
N TRP A 128 20.92 2.86 9.16
CA TRP A 128 19.62 3.44 8.84
C TRP A 128 18.75 3.61 10.09
N LEU A 129 18.71 2.63 10.98
CA LEU A 129 18.00 2.75 12.26
C LEU A 129 18.49 3.94 13.09
N LYS A 130 19.81 4.15 13.18
CA LYS A 130 20.36 5.33 13.87
C LYS A 130 19.93 6.64 13.21
N TYR A 131 20.00 6.70 11.89
CA TYR A 131 19.62 7.88 11.13
C TYR A 131 18.15 8.23 11.36
N TYR A 132 17.23 7.27 11.15
CA TYR A 132 15.79 7.55 11.31
C TYR A 132 15.40 7.77 12.77
N TYR A 133 16.03 7.10 13.71
CA TYR A 133 15.79 7.38 15.12
C TYR A 133 16.12 8.84 15.45
N GLN A 134 17.27 9.32 15.00
CA GLN A 134 17.66 10.71 15.20
C GLN A 134 16.74 11.68 14.46
N ALA A 135 16.35 11.36 13.23
CA ALA A 135 15.45 12.19 12.44
C ALA A 135 14.05 12.32 13.06
N PHE A 136 13.49 11.22 13.58
CA PHE A 136 12.12 11.22 14.12
C PHE A 136 12.06 11.76 15.56
N PHE A 137 13.07 11.49 16.39
CA PHE A 137 13.00 11.78 17.81
C PHE A 137 13.95 12.91 18.25
N ASN A 138 14.70 13.49 17.32
CA ASN A 138 15.70 14.54 17.58
C ASN A 138 16.68 14.19 18.71
N SER A 139 17.00 12.90 18.87
CA SER A 139 17.91 12.37 19.89
C SER A 139 18.78 11.26 19.29
N ARG A 140 20.02 11.15 19.75
CA ARG A 140 20.92 10.09 19.30
C ARG A 140 20.62 8.81 20.09
N PRO A 141 20.43 7.68 19.40
CA PRO A 141 20.26 6.41 20.09
C PRO A 141 21.57 5.94 20.72
N SER A 142 21.49 5.31 21.88
CA SER A 142 22.64 4.79 22.64
C SER A 142 22.80 3.27 22.49
N SER A 143 21.71 2.53 22.38
CA SER A 143 21.65 1.06 22.46
C SER A 143 21.03 0.40 21.24
N ILE A 144 20.45 1.14 20.29
CA ILE A 144 19.65 0.62 19.18
C ILE A 144 20.34 -0.48 18.36
N VAL A 145 21.67 -0.44 18.21
CA VAL A 145 22.41 -1.47 17.47
C VAL A 145 22.53 -2.76 18.29
N ALA A 146 22.73 -2.67 19.58
CA ALA A 146 22.76 -3.83 20.47
C ALA A 146 21.36 -4.49 20.51
N GLU A 147 20.31 -3.68 20.64
CA GLU A 147 18.92 -4.14 20.61
C GLU A 147 18.57 -4.80 19.27
N MET A 148 19.05 -4.25 18.15
CA MET A 148 18.91 -4.84 16.81
C MET A 148 19.59 -6.21 16.74
N ILE A 149 20.73 -6.42 17.38
CA ILE A 149 21.41 -7.71 17.40
C ILE A 149 20.59 -8.75 18.17
N LEU A 150 20.00 -8.38 19.30
CA LEU A 150 19.06 -9.25 20.04
C LEU A 150 17.85 -9.61 19.17
N TYR A 151 17.27 -8.63 18.49
CA TYR A 151 16.19 -8.87 17.55
C TYR A 151 16.59 -9.84 16.43
N LYS A 152 17.80 -9.69 15.89
CA LYS A 152 18.35 -10.59 14.86
C LYS A 152 18.45 -12.02 15.35
N GLN A 153 18.84 -12.25 16.60
CA GLN A 153 18.98 -13.60 17.20
C GLN A 153 17.63 -14.33 17.18
N GLY A 154 16.54 -13.61 17.38
CA GLY A 154 15.19 -14.17 17.27
C GLY A 154 14.74 -14.98 18.48
N ASP A 155 15.44 -14.86 19.61
CA ASP A 155 15.03 -15.45 20.88
C ASP A 155 13.86 -14.65 21.49
N ASN A 156 13.12 -15.26 22.40
CA ASN A 156 12.02 -14.60 23.11
C ASN A 156 12.47 -13.23 23.68
N PRO A 157 11.73 -12.15 23.44
CA PRO A 157 10.40 -12.05 22.82
C PRO A 157 10.41 -11.82 21.31
N TYR A 158 11.54 -11.95 20.63
CA TYR A 158 11.69 -11.64 19.21
C TYR A 158 11.46 -12.86 18.28
N ASP A 159 10.94 -13.93 18.82
CA ASP A 159 10.54 -15.14 18.10
C ASP A 159 9.16 -14.97 17.44
N LEU A 160 8.92 -15.82 16.45
CA LEU A 160 7.65 -15.79 15.70
C LEU A 160 6.46 -16.21 16.56
N GLU A 161 6.65 -17.16 17.49
CA GLU A 161 5.59 -17.67 18.34
C GLU A 161 5.02 -16.55 19.23
N THR A 162 5.89 -15.78 19.85
CA THR A 162 5.50 -14.60 20.63
C THR A 162 4.74 -13.59 19.77
N PHE A 163 5.23 -13.28 18.57
CA PHE A 163 4.52 -12.35 17.67
C PHE A 163 3.11 -12.83 17.31
N LEU A 164 2.92 -14.10 17.02
CA LEU A 164 1.63 -14.67 16.64
C LEU A 164 0.55 -14.48 17.72
N GLN A 165 0.93 -14.38 18.99
CA GLN A 165 0.00 -14.11 20.10
C GLN A 165 -0.66 -12.72 19.98
N PHE A 166 -0.01 -11.77 19.30
CA PHE A 166 -0.55 -10.43 19.06
C PHE A 166 -1.47 -10.35 17.83
N LYS A 167 -1.78 -11.48 17.17
CA LYS A 167 -2.69 -11.56 16.00
C LYS A 167 -2.35 -10.55 14.89
N GLY A 168 -1.07 -10.32 14.68
CA GLY A 168 -0.58 -9.38 13.65
C GLY A 168 -0.58 -7.89 14.04
N ASN A 169 -0.91 -7.56 15.29
CA ASN A 169 -0.82 -6.18 15.77
C ASN A 169 0.63 -5.83 16.08
N LEU A 170 1.31 -5.24 15.10
CA LEU A 170 2.73 -4.87 15.20
C LEU A 170 3.01 -3.84 16.29
N VAL A 171 2.14 -2.87 16.48
CA VAL A 171 2.34 -1.81 17.49
C VAL A 171 2.30 -2.41 18.88
N ASN A 172 1.30 -3.22 19.20
CA ASN A 172 1.21 -3.87 20.52
C ASN A 172 2.36 -4.87 20.75
N TYR A 173 2.78 -5.58 19.70
CA TYR A 173 3.94 -6.46 19.80
C TYR A 173 5.20 -5.67 20.17
N TRP A 174 5.51 -4.60 19.44
CA TRP A 174 6.68 -3.79 19.72
C TRP A 174 6.61 -3.08 21.08
N ASP A 175 5.43 -2.64 21.48
CA ASP A 175 5.22 -2.08 22.82
C ASP A 175 5.58 -3.08 23.92
N SER A 176 5.20 -4.35 23.77
CA SER A 176 5.53 -5.42 24.72
C SER A 176 7.05 -5.68 24.84
N THR A 177 7.83 -5.37 23.80
CA THR A 177 9.29 -5.57 23.80
C THR A 177 10.07 -4.37 24.32
N ALA A 178 9.40 -3.26 24.64
CA ALA A 178 10.02 -2.00 25.05
C ALA A 178 10.88 -2.09 26.34
N GLY A 179 10.58 -3.08 27.19
CA GLY A 179 11.38 -3.34 28.40
C GLY A 179 12.77 -3.94 28.11
N ILE A 180 12.96 -4.57 26.95
CA ILE A 180 14.21 -5.24 26.53
C ILE A 180 14.96 -4.39 25.51
N GLY A 181 14.24 -3.82 24.55
CA GLY A 181 14.82 -2.99 23.49
C GLY A 181 14.05 -1.68 23.30
N PRO A 182 14.18 -0.72 24.23
CA PRO A 182 13.34 0.48 24.24
C PRO A 182 13.55 1.39 23.01
N GLU A 183 14.76 1.49 22.49
CA GLU A 183 15.04 2.33 21.32
C GLU A 183 14.54 1.66 20.03
N LEU A 184 14.75 0.35 19.89
CA LEU A 184 14.30 -0.41 18.76
C LEU A 184 12.76 -0.50 18.73
N ALA A 185 12.14 -0.77 19.86
CA ALA A 185 10.67 -0.81 19.98
C ALA A 185 10.07 0.56 19.63
N LYS A 186 10.64 1.65 20.13
CA LYS A 186 10.16 3.01 19.87
C LYS A 186 10.17 3.36 18.38
N ILE A 187 11.27 3.08 17.67
CA ILE A 187 11.35 3.34 16.23
C ILE A 187 10.46 2.39 15.43
N ALA A 188 10.36 1.12 15.83
CA ALA A 188 9.52 0.15 15.16
C ALA A 188 8.03 0.52 15.26
N MET A 189 7.57 0.90 16.45
CA MET A 189 6.20 1.41 16.63
C MET A 189 5.93 2.64 15.76
N HIS A 190 6.88 3.58 15.71
CA HIS A 190 6.75 4.77 14.89
C HIS A 190 6.61 4.42 13.41
N ILE A 191 7.52 3.60 12.86
CA ILE A 191 7.50 3.17 11.45
C ILE A 191 6.21 2.41 11.10
N HIS A 192 5.78 1.50 11.97
CA HIS A 192 4.55 0.74 11.74
C HIS A 192 3.27 1.54 11.99
N SER A 193 3.37 2.75 12.52
CA SER A 193 2.25 3.69 12.65
C SER A 193 2.13 4.66 11.49
N VAL A 194 3.12 4.73 10.60
CA VAL A 194 3.08 5.62 9.43
C VAL A 194 1.96 5.19 8.48
N CYS A 195 1.06 6.12 8.18
CA CYS A 195 0.06 5.93 7.14
C CYS A 195 0.70 6.09 5.75
N VAL A 196 0.45 5.15 4.86
CA VAL A 196 1.10 5.10 3.52
C VAL A 196 0.35 5.87 2.44
N ASN A 197 -0.80 6.42 2.77
CA ASN A 197 -1.63 7.13 1.80
C ASN A 197 -2.34 8.33 2.42
N SER A 198 -2.78 9.25 1.56
CA SER A 198 -3.58 10.43 1.91
C SER A 198 -5.09 10.23 1.74
N ALA A 199 -5.55 9.01 1.45
CA ALA A 199 -6.93 8.75 1.06
C ALA A 199 -7.95 9.19 2.12
N SER A 200 -7.65 9.04 3.40
CA SER A 200 -8.50 9.56 4.50
C SER A 200 -8.57 11.08 4.51
N VAL A 201 -7.44 11.75 4.25
CA VAL A 201 -7.35 13.21 4.17
C VAL A 201 -8.10 13.71 2.92
N GLU A 202 -7.93 13.04 1.78
CA GLU A 202 -8.64 13.38 0.53
C GLU A 202 -10.16 13.20 0.68
N ARG A 203 -10.60 12.12 1.32
CA ARG A 203 -12.03 11.92 1.67
C ARG A 203 -12.54 13.00 2.59
N LEU A 204 -11.73 13.44 3.55
CA LEU A 204 -12.06 14.57 4.43
C LEU A 204 -12.23 15.86 3.61
N TRP A 205 -11.25 16.20 2.75
CA TRP A 205 -11.30 17.39 1.90
C TRP A 205 -12.48 17.36 0.93
N SER A 206 -12.77 16.22 0.32
CA SER A 206 -13.94 16.04 -0.56
C SER A 206 -15.24 16.29 0.19
N SER A 207 -15.37 15.76 1.40
CA SER A 207 -16.54 16.00 2.26
C SER A 207 -16.65 17.47 2.70
N MET A 208 -15.51 18.10 3.01
CA MET A 208 -15.45 19.53 3.33
C MET A 208 -15.83 20.38 2.12
N GLY A 209 -15.33 20.07 0.93
CA GLY A 209 -15.69 20.73 -0.32
C GLY A 209 -17.17 20.63 -0.63
N PHE A 210 -17.80 19.47 -0.39
CA PHE A 210 -19.25 19.31 -0.53
C PHE A 210 -20.04 20.19 0.46
N LEU A 211 -19.57 20.32 1.69
CA LEU A 211 -20.19 21.18 2.70
C LEU A 211 -19.96 22.69 2.42
N HIS A 212 -18.83 23.03 1.76
CA HIS A 212 -18.44 24.39 1.38
C HIS A 212 -19.00 24.86 0.04
N THR A 213 -20.02 24.22 -0.49
CA THR A 213 -20.68 24.69 -1.72
C THR A 213 -21.36 26.04 -1.51
N ASN A 214 -21.55 26.82 -2.58
CA ASN A 214 -22.21 28.15 -2.59
C ASN A 214 -23.58 28.17 -1.91
N ARG A 215 -24.22 27.02 -1.72
CA ARG A 215 -25.50 26.88 -1.02
C ARG A 215 -25.36 26.92 0.51
N ARG A 216 -24.15 26.81 1.09
CA ARG A 216 -23.89 26.75 2.54
C ARG A 216 -22.77 27.69 3.01
N ASN A 217 -22.52 28.79 2.32
CA ASN A 217 -21.41 29.72 2.52
C ASN A 217 -21.36 30.45 3.89
N ARG A 218 -22.14 30.05 4.90
CA ARG A 218 -22.19 30.72 6.21
C ARG A 218 -21.61 29.90 7.36
N LEU A 219 -21.00 28.73 7.11
CA LEU A 219 -20.36 27.94 8.16
C LEU A 219 -18.97 28.52 8.47
N LYS A 220 -18.80 29.04 9.70
CA LYS A 220 -17.49 29.46 10.19
C LYS A 220 -16.58 28.20 10.34
N VAL A 221 -15.30 28.33 10.06
CA VAL A 221 -14.29 27.24 10.17
C VAL A 221 -14.36 26.50 11.52
N TYR A 222 -14.68 27.20 12.58
CA TYR A 222 -14.89 26.68 13.92
C TYR A 222 -15.98 25.58 14.02
N ILE A 223 -17.08 25.75 13.28
CA ILE A 223 -18.22 24.79 13.28
C ILE A 223 -17.84 23.52 12.50
N TYR A 224 -16.97 23.64 11.52
CA TYR A 224 -16.47 22.55 10.70
C TYR A 224 -15.66 21.51 11.48
N ILE A 225 -14.79 21.97 12.38
CA ILE A 225 -13.93 21.10 13.19
C ILE A 225 -14.78 20.32 14.21
N ASN A 226 -15.82 20.93 14.77
CA ASN A 226 -16.67 20.29 15.78
C ASN A 226 -17.69 19.27 15.22
N ILE A 227 -18.00 19.31 13.91
CA ILE A 227 -18.92 18.34 13.29
C ILE A 227 -18.22 17.00 12.96
N LYS A 228 -16.89 16.94 12.96
CA LYS A 228 -16.11 15.73 12.55
C LYS A 228 -15.33 15.04 13.67
N ILE A 229 -15.47 15.47 14.92
CA ILE A 229 -14.84 14.81 16.08
C ILE A 229 -15.83 13.87 16.80
N PHE A 230 -17.04 13.65 16.22
CA PHE A 230 -18.05 12.68 16.71
C PHE A 230 -18.33 11.60 15.68
#